data_e9bd35ee7676fa0ec793703e83a95afb
#
_entry.id   e9bd35ee7676fa0ec793703e83a95afb
#
_cell.length_a   1.000
_cell.length_b   1.000
_cell.length_c   1.000
_cell.angle_alpha   90.00
_cell.angle_beta   90.00
_cell.angle_gamma   90.00
#
_symmetry.space_group_name_H-M   'P 1'
#
loop_
_entity.id
_entity.type
_entity.pdbx_description
1 polymer ?
#
loop_
_entity_poly.entity_id
_entity_poly.type
_entity_poly.pdbx_seq_one_letter_code
_entity_poly.pdbx_strand_id
1 'polypeptide(L)'
;MIGVLALQGNFASHIDILNQIGVSSKLVKTLKDLSTIDGLILPGGESTTMSNLLLRDQGFIDGIKSFSIDKPILGTCAGLILMSKNSFDKKVLNMNIIDIEVSRNAYGRQVHSFEDSISLMHKNIKSKSMKASFIRAPKITSMGSDVQILSLIHI
;
A
#
# COMPACT_ATOMS: atom_id res chain seq x y z
N MET A 1 2.99 -12.86 12.52
CA MET A 1 1.57 -12.61 12.14
C MET A 1 1.49 -11.34 11.30
N ILE A 2 0.77 -11.34 10.19
CA ILE A 2 0.60 -10.16 9.33
C ILE A 2 -0.76 -9.50 9.60
N GLY A 3 -0.76 -8.20 9.87
CA GLY A 3 -1.96 -7.39 9.98
C GLY A 3 -2.41 -6.86 8.62
N VAL A 4 -3.71 -6.78 8.38
CA VAL A 4 -4.30 -6.11 7.21
C VAL A 4 -5.22 -5.01 7.70
N LEU A 5 -4.94 -3.75 7.31
CA LEU A 5 -5.78 -2.61 7.67
C LEU A 5 -7.20 -2.82 7.11
N ALA A 6 -8.20 -2.83 7.98
CA ALA A 6 -9.57 -3.19 7.65
C ALA A 6 -10.57 -2.06 7.96
N LEU A 7 -10.24 -0.84 7.56
CA LEU A 7 -11.14 0.31 7.65
C LEU A 7 -12.02 0.44 6.39
N GLN A 8 -11.41 0.25 5.22
CA GLN A 8 -12.09 0.31 3.91
C GLN A 8 -11.18 -0.35 2.87
N GLY A 9 -11.75 -0.83 1.77
CA GLY A 9 -11.00 -1.38 0.63
C GLY A 9 -10.96 -2.91 0.60
N ASN A 10 -10.05 -3.43 -0.21
CA ASN A 10 -9.99 -4.87 -0.52
C ASN A 10 -9.13 -5.67 0.50
N PHE A 11 -9.39 -5.49 1.78
CA PHE A 11 -8.65 -6.20 2.84
C PHE A 11 -8.95 -7.71 2.86
N ALA A 12 -10.15 -8.13 2.46
CA ALA A 12 -10.53 -9.54 2.45
C ALA A 12 -9.64 -10.36 1.52
N SER A 13 -9.38 -9.88 0.28
CA SER A 13 -8.51 -10.58 -0.66
C SER A 13 -7.07 -10.73 -0.15
N HIS A 14 -6.54 -9.78 0.63
CA HIS A 14 -5.23 -9.93 1.26
C HIS A 14 -5.24 -11.02 2.33
N ILE A 15 -6.31 -11.10 3.15
CA ILE A 15 -6.49 -12.18 4.13
C ILE A 15 -6.57 -13.53 3.43
N ASP A 16 -7.34 -13.65 2.36
CA ASP A 16 -7.49 -14.89 1.59
C ASP A 16 -6.16 -15.39 1.02
N ILE A 17 -5.37 -14.49 0.43
CA ILE A 17 -4.03 -14.83 -0.10
C ILE A 17 -3.09 -15.25 1.03
N LEU A 18 -3.06 -14.53 2.15
CA LEU A 18 -2.22 -14.89 3.30
C LEU A 18 -2.58 -16.29 3.84
N ASN A 19 -3.89 -16.60 3.92
CA ASN A 19 -4.37 -17.93 4.31
C ASN A 19 -3.93 -19.02 3.31
N GLN A 20 -4.05 -18.76 2.00
CA GLN A 20 -3.64 -19.71 0.95
C GLN A 20 -2.15 -20.06 1.02
N ILE A 21 -1.30 -19.10 1.40
CA ILE A 21 0.15 -19.32 1.55
C ILE A 21 0.55 -19.73 2.97
N GLY A 22 -0.41 -20.02 3.85
CA GLY A 22 -0.17 -20.50 5.22
C GLY A 22 0.39 -19.45 6.18
N VAL A 23 0.19 -18.16 5.90
CA VAL A 23 0.66 -17.07 6.75
C VAL A 23 -0.44 -16.61 7.70
N SER A 24 -0.17 -16.66 9.01
CA SER A 24 -1.11 -16.17 10.03
C SER A 24 -1.38 -14.68 9.85
N SER A 25 -2.66 -14.31 9.79
CA SER A 25 -3.09 -12.94 9.56
C SER A 25 -4.22 -12.50 10.48
N LYS A 26 -4.39 -11.20 10.66
CA LYS A 26 -5.53 -10.59 11.36
C LYS A 26 -5.93 -9.25 10.77
N LEU A 27 -7.19 -8.88 10.97
CA LEU A 27 -7.68 -7.55 10.65
C LEU A 27 -7.19 -6.53 11.68
N VAL A 28 -6.69 -5.40 11.19
CA VAL A 28 -6.24 -4.26 12.00
C VAL A 28 -7.25 -3.14 11.84
N LYS A 29 -7.87 -2.73 12.94
CA LYS A 29 -8.89 -1.68 12.98
C LYS A 29 -8.59 -0.58 13.99
N THR A 30 -7.67 -0.83 14.91
CA THR A 30 -7.34 0.06 16.02
C THR A 30 -5.85 0.08 16.28
N LEU A 31 -5.39 1.12 16.99
CA LEU A 31 -4.02 1.23 17.47
C LEU A 31 -3.55 -0.03 18.23
N LYS A 32 -4.43 -0.60 19.09
CA LYS A 32 -4.11 -1.79 19.88
C LYS A 32 -3.74 -3.00 19.01
N ASP A 33 -4.32 -3.13 17.82
CA ASP A 33 -4.05 -4.26 16.94
C ASP A 33 -2.60 -4.28 16.43
N LEU A 34 -1.93 -3.11 16.33
CA LEU A 34 -0.56 -2.99 15.84
C LEU A 34 0.46 -3.68 16.77
N SER A 35 0.18 -3.76 18.08
CA SER A 35 1.11 -4.37 19.05
C SER A 35 1.33 -5.88 18.87
N THR A 36 0.43 -6.55 18.14
CA THR A 36 0.41 -8.03 18.03
C THR A 36 0.82 -8.54 16.65
N ILE A 37 1.26 -7.66 15.74
CA ILE A 37 1.63 -8.01 14.37
C ILE A 37 3.11 -7.72 14.08
N ASP A 38 3.67 -8.42 13.10
CA ASP A 38 5.08 -8.32 12.69
C ASP A 38 5.23 -7.58 11.35
N GLY A 39 4.14 -7.37 10.63
CA GLY A 39 4.08 -6.61 9.39
C GLY A 39 2.65 -6.14 9.12
N LEU A 40 2.48 -5.05 8.39
CA LEU A 40 1.18 -4.44 8.09
C LEU A 40 0.96 -4.33 6.58
N ILE A 41 -0.23 -4.69 6.12
CA ILE A 41 -0.69 -4.42 4.75
C ILE A 41 -1.72 -3.29 4.79
N LEU A 42 -1.46 -2.24 4.00
CA LEU A 42 -2.42 -1.19 3.67
C LEU A 42 -3.04 -1.52 2.32
N PRO A 43 -4.30 -1.98 2.30
CA PRO A 43 -4.93 -2.50 1.08
C PRO A 43 -5.26 -1.42 0.06
N GLY A 44 -5.54 -1.84 -1.16
CA GLY A 44 -6.19 -1.01 -2.16
C GLY A 44 -7.62 -0.65 -1.77
N GLY A 45 -8.08 0.50 -2.26
CA GLY A 45 -9.41 1.02 -1.95
C GLY A 45 -9.59 2.44 -2.46
N GLU A 46 -10.49 3.20 -1.82
CA GLU A 46 -10.68 4.61 -2.12
C GLU A 46 -9.89 5.45 -1.10
N SER A 47 -8.81 6.11 -1.57
CA SER A 47 -7.84 6.77 -0.70
C SER A 47 -8.41 7.95 0.10
N THR A 48 -9.40 8.68 -0.42
CA THR A 48 -10.05 9.77 0.32
C THR A 48 -10.90 9.22 1.46
N THR A 49 -11.66 8.15 1.23
CA THR A 49 -12.45 7.48 2.27
C THR A 49 -11.55 6.89 3.35
N MET A 50 -10.47 6.21 2.97
CA MET A 50 -9.49 5.68 3.91
C MET A 50 -8.85 6.79 4.75
N SER A 51 -8.50 7.93 4.12
CA SER A 51 -7.97 9.10 4.81
C SER A 51 -8.95 9.65 5.84
N ASN A 52 -10.22 9.82 5.46
CA ASN A 52 -11.25 10.33 6.35
C ASN A 52 -11.50 9.40 7.56
N LEU A 53 -11.38 8.08 7.37
CA LEU A 53 -11.50 7.12 8.46
C LEU A 53 -10.29 7.17 9.39
N LEU A 54 -9.07 7.24 8.86
CA LEU A 54 -7.84 7.35 9.65
C LEU A 54 -7.79 8.67 10.42
N LEU A 55 -8.19 9.79 9.82
CA LEU A 55 -8.18 11.12 10.46
C LEU A 55 -9.12 11.23 11.68
N ARG A 56 -9.99 10.25 11.91
CA ARG A 56 -10.83 10.18 13.12
C ARG A 56 -10.04 9.74 14.36
N ASP A 57 -8.86 9.14 14.17
CA ASP A 57 -8.01 8.66 15.26
C ASP A 57 -6.53 8.98 14.96
N GLN A 58 -6.10 10.15 15.42
CA GLN A 58 -4.71 10.61 15.24
C GLN A 58 -3.71 9.65 15.91
N GLY A 59 -4.06 9.07 17.04
CA GLY A 59 -3.21 8.10 17.73
C GLY A 59 -2.96 6.85 16.88
N PHE A 60 -3.94 6.43 16.09
CA PHE A 60 -3.78 5.31 15.17
C PHE A 60 -2.84 5.66 14.01
N ILE A 61 -2.95 6.87 13.43
CA ILE A 61 -2.01 7.34 12.39
C ILE A 61 -0.58 7.36 12.92
N ASP A 62 -0.37 7.95 14.10
CA ASP A 62 0.95 8.03 14.73
C ASP A 62 1.49 6.63 15.08
N GLY A 63 0.61 5.72 15.48
CA GLY A 63 0.93 4.31 15.69
C GLY A 63 1.41 3.60 14.42
N ILE A 64 0.75 3.82 13.28
CA ILE A 64 1.18 3.26 11.99
C ILE A 64 2.54 3.83 11.58
N LYS A 65 2.77 5.13 11.75
CA LYS A 65 4.07 5.76 11.48
C LYS A 65 5.17 5.19 12.36
N SER A 66 4.94 5.06 13.66
CA SER A 66 5.89 4.47 14.60
C SER A 66 6.17 3.00 14.25
N PHE A 67 5.14 2.23 13.90
CA PHE A 67 5.27 0.85 13.45
C PHE A 67 6.19 0.71 12.23
N SER A 68 6.14 1.67 11.30
CA SER A 68 6.94 1.64 10.06
C SER A 68 8.44 1.83 10.28
N ILE A 69 8.87 2.28 11.47
CA ILE A 69 10.30 2.47 11.79
C ILE A 69 10.99 1.11 11.90
N ASP A 70 10.34 0.14 12.58
CA ASP A 70 10.96 -1.13 12.94
C ASP A 70 10.36 -2.33 12.21
N LYS A 71 9.18 -2.18 11.60
CA LYS A 71 8.43 -3.28 11.00
C LYS A 71 7.97 -2.96 9.58
N PRO A 72 7.92 -3.97 8.70
CA PRO A 72 7.58 -3.77 7.30
C PRO A 72 6.12 -3.38 7.10
N ILE A 73 5.89 -2.47 6.14
CA ILE A 73 4.57 -2.13 5.65
C ILE A 73 4.51 -2.34 4.14
N LEU A 74 3.47 -3.02 3.66
CA LEU A 74 3.15 -3.18 2.24
C LEU A 74 1.92 -2.32 1.89
N GLY A 75 2.06 -1.39 0.96
CA GLY A 75 0.94 -0.60 0.44
C GLY A 75 0.58 -0.99 -0.99
N THR A 76 -0.69 -1.24 -1.26
CA THR A 76 -1.21 -1.49 -2.61
C THR A 76 -2.19 -0.41 -3.03
N CYS A 77 -2.06 0.15 -4.23
CA CYS A 77 -2.95 1.17 -4.80
C CYS A 77 -3.20 2.34 -3.80
N ALA A 78 -4.38 2.42 -3.18
CA ALA A 78 -4.69 3.43 -2.16
C ALA A 78 -3.75 3.37 -0.94
N GLY A 79 -3.35 2.18 -0.51
CA GLY A 79 -2.37 2.00 0.56
C GLY A 79 -1.02 2.63 0.23
N LEU A 80 -0.54 2.51 -1.01
CA LEU A 80 0.68 3.19 -1.46
C LEU A 80 0.52 4.72 -1.41
N ILE A 81 -0.63 5.24 -1.83
CA ILE A 81 -0.92 6.68 -1.78
C ILE A 81 -0.87 7.21 -0.34
N LEU A 82 -1.45 6.47 0.62
CA LEU A 82 -1.40 6.84 2.04
C LEU A 82 0.04 6.82 2.61
N MET A 83 0.88 5.89 2.16
CA MET A 83 2.28 5.79 2.58
C MET A 83 3.16 6.90 2.01
N SER A 84 2.81 7.47 0.86
CA SER A 84 3.63 8.44 0.13
C SER A 84 3.85 9.74 0.93
N LYS A 85 4.87 10.48 0.53
CA LYS A 85 5.16 11.82 1.04
C LYS A 85 4.13 12.85 0.55
N ASN A 86 3.69 12.71 -0.70
CA ASN A 86 2.77 13.65 -1.32
C ASN A 86 1.96 12.98 -2.43
N SER A 87 0.67 13.29 -2.50
CA SER A 87 -0.23 12.86 -3.57
C SER A 87 -0.85 14.03 -4.35
N PHE A 88 -0.45 15.26 -4.05
CA PHE A 88 -0.96 16.51 -4.63
C PHE A 88 -2.49 16.69 -4.49
N ASP A 89 -3.13 15.95 -3.59
CA ASP A 89 -4.55 16.04 -3.29
C ASP A 89 -4.74 16.29 -1.80
N LYS A 90 -5.21 17.50 -1.46
CA LYS A 90 -5.43 17.94 -0.07
C LYS A 90 -6.48 17.11 0.71
N LYS A 91 -7.28 16.31 -0.01
CA LYS A 91 -8.30 15.42 0.62
C LYS A 91 -7.71 14.07 1.04
N VAL A 92 -6.43 13.83 0.73
CA VAL A 92 -5.77 12.57 1.01
C VAL A 92 -4.71 12.74 2.07
N LEU A 93 -4.78 11.88 3.09
CA LEU A 93 -3.74 11.74 4.09
C LEU A 93 -2.48 11.15 3.46
N ASN A 94 -1.37 11.84 3.57
CA ASN A 94 -0.05 11.32 3.24
C ASN A 94 0.74 11.13 4.54
N MET A 95 1.07 9.90 4.90
CA MET A 95 1.75 9.57 6.15
C MET A 95 3.27 9.76 6.08
N ASN A 96 3.82 9.95 4.88
CA ASN A 96 5.26 10.10 4.63
C ASN A 96 6.09 8.93 5.23
N ILE A 97 5.66 7.72 4.97
CA ILE A 97 6.34 6.48 5.38
C ILE A 97 7.42 6.10 4.35
N ILE A 98 7.19 6.41 3.09
CA ILE A 98 8.13 6.22 2.00
C ILE A 98 8.32 7.53 1.23
N ASP A 99 9.56 7.88 0.90
CA ASP A 99 9.89 9.14 0.20
C ASP A 99 9.58 9.03 -1.30
N ILE A 100 8.30 9.01 -1.63
CA ILE A 100 7.77 9.07 -2.99
C ILE A 100 6.67 10.11 -3.12
N GLU A 101 6.54 10.66 -4.31
CA GLU A 101 5.37 11.45 -4.70
C GLU A 101 4.57 10.67 -5.74
N VAL A 102 3.25 10.76 -5.64
CA VAL A 102 2.36 9.98 -6.51
C VAL A 102 1.29 10.85 -7.16
N SER A 103 1.01 10.60 -8.42
CA SER A 103 -0.17 11.12 -9.11
C SER A 103 -1.29 10.08 -9.03
N ARG A 104 -2.44 10.47 -8.49
CA ARG A 104 -3.62 9.60 -8.38
C ARG A 104 -4.28 9.44 -9.75
N ASN A 105 -4.88 8.26 -9.98
CA ASN A 105 -5.63 7.98 -11.21
C ASN A 105 -4.86 8.31 -12.50
N ALA A 106 -3.55 8.13 -12.49
CA ALA A 106 -2.68 8.56 -13.58
C ALA A 106 -2.96 7.83 -14.91
N TYR A 107 -3.59 6.66 -14.84
CA TYR A 107 -3.97 5.85 -16.02
C TYR A 107 -5.44 6.04 -16.42
N GLY A 108 -6.06 7.16 -16.00
CA GLY A 108 -7.39 7.54 -16.45
C GLY A 108 -8.55 6.86 -15.72
N ARG A 109 -9.68 6.74 -16.42
CA ARG A 109 -10.90 6.12 -15.88
C ARG A 109 -10.73 4.59 -15.76
N GLN A 110 -11.59 3.93 -14.95
CA GLN A 110 -11.57 2.48 -14.75
C GLN A 110 -11.64 1.65 -16.05
N VAL A 111 -12.17 2.21 -17.12
CA VAL A 111 -12.20 1.64 -18.48
C VAL A 111 -10.79 1.38 -19.05
N HIS A 112 -9.76 2.08 -18.57
CA HIS A 112 -8.37 1.92 -18.99
C HIS A 112 -7.56 1.02 -18.05
N SER A 113 -8.23 0.23 -17.20
CA SER A 113 -7.56 -0.79 -16.39
C SER A 113 -7.00 -1.87 -17.32
N PHE A 114 -5.80 -2.35 -17.02
CA PHE A 114 -5.11 -3.37 -17.82
C PHE A 114 -4.34 -4.34 -16.92
N GLU A 115 -4.02 -5.49 -17.49
CA GLU A 115 -3.10 -6.45 -16.90
C GLU A 115 -1.83 -6.53 -17.72
N ASP A 116 -0.70 -6.63 -17.05
CA ASP A 116 0.59 -6.82 -17.70
C ASP A 116 1.50 -7.73 -16.87
N SER A 117 2.54 -8.24 -17.52
CA SER A 117 3.56 -9.04 -16.88
C SER A 117 4.71 -8.17 -16.42
N ILE A 118 4.99 -8.17 -15.14
CA ILE A 118 6.12 -7.47 -14.56
C ILE A 118 7.24 -8.44 -14.22
N SER A 119 8.48 -8.00 -14.33
CA SER A 119 9.67 -8.72 -13.88
C SER A 119 10.23 -8.07 -12.64
N LEU A 120 10.39 -8.83 -11.56
CA LEU A 120 10.99 -8.34 -10.33
C LEU A 120 12.52 -8.30 -10.46
N MET A 121 13.13 -7.16 -10.17
CA MET A 121 14.56 -6.91 -10.21
C MET A 121 15.09 -6.76 -8.77
N HIS A 122 15.42 -7.87 -8.12
CA HIS A 122 16.03 -7.83 -6.79
C HIS A 122 17.02 -8.97 -6.63
N LYS A 123 18.15 -8.71 -5.94
CA LYS A 123 19.26 -9.67 -5.76
C LYS A 123 18.83 -11.02 -5.17
N ASN A 124 17.82 -11.01 -4.29
CA ASN A 124 17.32 -12.18 -3.57
C ASN A 124 16.05 -12.77 -4.18
N ILE A 125 15.50 -12.17 -5.22
CA ILE A 125 14.31 -12.66 -5.91
C ILE A 125 14.77 -13.13 -7.28
N LYS A 126 14.78 -14.46 -7.52
CA LYS A 126 14.99 -14.97 -8.86
C LYS A 126 13.91 -14.34 -9.74
N SER A 127 14.34 -13.63 -10.79
CA SER A 127 13.48 -12.95 -11.75
C SER A 127 12.30 -13.86 -12.15
N LYS A 128 11.14 -13.62 -11.54
CA LYS A 128 9.89 -14.26 -11.94
C LYS A 128 9.04 -13.18 -12.58
N SER A 129 8.65 -13.43 -13.82
CA SER A 129 7.54 -12.69 -14.40
C SER A 129 6.28 -13.00 -13.59
N MET A 130 5.56 -11.99 -13.19
CA MET A 130 4.27 -12.12 -12.52
C MET A 130 3.24 -11.18 -13.16
N LYS A 131 1.99 -11.63 -13.20
CA LYS A 131 0.89 -10.78 -13.67
C LYS A 131 0.58 -9.71 -12.62
N ALA A 132 0.42 -8.49 -13.07
CA ALA A 132 0.00 -7.36 -12.25
C ALA A 132 -1.21 -6.67 -12.88
N SER A 133 -2.21 -6.34 -12.08
CA SER A 133 -3.42 -5.64 -12.52
C SER A 133 -3.31 -4.17 -12.12
N PHE A 134 -3.49 -3.29 -13.10
CA PHE A 134 -3.43 -1.83 -12.94
C PHE A 134 -4.85 -1.26 -13.06
N ILE A 135 -5.51 -1.07 -11.93
CA ILE A 135 -6.89 -0.56 -11.83
C ILE A 135 -6.85 0.86 -11.26
N ARG A 136 -7.02 1.87 -12.11
CA ARG A 136 -6.88 3.28 -11.71
C ARG A 136 -5.61 3.51 -10.88
N ALA A 137 -4.54 2.85 -11.28
CA ALA A 137 -3.31 2.81 -10.50
C ALA A 137 -2.72 4.21 -10.28
N PRO A 138 -2.10 4.47 -9.13
CA PRO A 138 -1.26 5.65 -8.96
C PRO A 138 0.03 5.50 -9.77
N LYS A 139 0.57 6.63 -10.24
CA LYS A 139 1.90 6.72 -10.86
C LYS A 139 2.85 7.37 -9.88
N ILE A 140 4.00 6.76 -9.61
CA ILE A 140 5.09 7.40 -8.88
C ILE A 140 5.73 8.44 -9.80
N THR A 141 5.74 9.70 -9.39
CA THR A 141 6.24 10.85 -10.18
C THR A 141 7.62 11.31 -9.72
N SER A 142 7.94 11.06 -8.45
CA SER A 142 9.24 11.39 -7.84
C SER A 142 9.55 10.38 -6.73
N MET A 143 10.84 10.15 -6.48
CA MET A 143 11.30 9.28 -5.40
C MET A 143 12.62 9.78 -4.83
N GLY A 144 12.82 9.56 -3.53
CA GLY A 144 14.08 9.83 -2.85
C GLY A 144 15.18 8.81 -3.18
N SER A 145 16.42 9.16 -2.82
CA SER A 145 17.62 8.33 -3.10
C SER A 145 17.58 6.95 -2.46
N ASP A 146 16.89 6.82 -1.33
CA ASP A 146 16.85 5.58 -0.54
C ASP A 146 15.73 4.62 -0.99
N VAL A 147 14.93 5.05 -1.99
CA VAL A 147 13.86 4.22 -2.55
C VAL A 147 14.42 3.33 -3.64
N GLN A 148 14.28 2.03 -3.49
CA GLN A 148 14.70 1.05 -4.48
C GLN A 148 13.54 0.66 -5.40
N ILE A 149 13.76 0.77 -6.72
CA ILE A 149 12.84 0.25 -7.73
C ILE A 149 13.06 -1.25 -7.88
N LEU A 150 12.00 -2.04 -7.68
CA LEU A 150 12.02 -3.50 -7.86
C LEU A 150 11.45 -3.93 -9.21
N SER A 151 10.61 -3.11 -9.83
CA SER A 151 10.04 -3.37 -11.16
C SER A 151 9.57 -2.08 -11.81
N LEU A 152 9.62 -2.04 -13.12
CA LEU A 152 9.09 -0.96 -13.95
C LEU A 152 8.19 -1.54 -15.03
N ILE A 153 7.18 -0.77 -15.42
CA ILE A 153 6.35 -1.05 -16.58
C ILE A 153 6.42 0.12 -17.56
N HIS A 154 6.57 -0.17 -18.83
CA HIS A 154 6.48 0.81 -19.90
C HIS A 154 5.10 0.73 -20.54
N ILE A 155 4.43 1.85 -20.55
CA ILE A 155 3.08 1.99 -21.14
C ILE A 155 3.16 2.94 -22.32
#